data_83327714bc79d259e52f979778add6ff
#
_entry.id   83327714bc79d259e52f979778add6ff
#
_cell.length_a   1.000
_cell.length_b   1.000
_cell.length_c   1.000
_cell.angle_alpha   90.00
_cell.angle_beta   90.00
_cell.angle_gamma   90.00
#
_symmetry.space_group_name_H-M   'P 1'
#
loop_
_entity.id
_entity.type
_entity.pdbx_description
1 polymer ?
#
loop_
_entity_poly.entity_id
_entity_poly.type
_entity_poly.pdbx_seq_one_letter_code
_entity_poly.pdbx_strand_id
1 'polypeptide(L)' 'MQEYFEFLEDLRDSGSINMMGAPRELQSAFGLDRAEAREVFSKWCESLKDDF' A
#
# COMPACT_ATOMS: atom_id res chain seq x y z
N MET A 1 -6.03 4.12 8.53
CA MET A 1 -5.71 4.13 7.10
C MET A 1 -4.53 5.01 6.76
N GLN A 2 -4.36 6.12 7.47
CA GLN A 2 -3.26 7.03 7.19
C GLN A 2 -1.90 6.35 7.30
N GLU A 3 -1.70 5.55 8.33
CA GLU A 3 -0.42 4.88 8.53
C GLU A 3 -0.13 3.87 7.43
N TYR A 4 -1.16 3.25 6.89
CA TYR A 4 -0.99 2.33 5.76
C TYR A 4 -0.58 3.10 4.51
N PHE A 5 -1.20 4.24 4.30
CA PHE A 5 -0.88 5.08 3.14
C PHE A 5 0.54 5.62 3.24
N GLU A 6 0.96 6.03 4.43
CA GLU A 6 2.33 6.50 4.62
C GLU A 6 3.33 5.38 4.34
N PHE A 7 3.02 4.18 4.77
CA PHE A 7 3.87 3.04 4.51
C PHE A 7 4.00 2.79 3.00
N LEU A 8 2.89 2.85 2.29
CA LEU A 8 2.90 2.63 0.85
C LEU A 8 3.67 3.73 0.12
N GLU A 9 3.55 4.96 0.58
CA GLU A 9 4.29 6.06 -0.03
C GLU A 9 5.78 5.90 0.19
N ASP A 10 6.16 5.43 1.37
CA ASP A 10 7.57 5.16 1.65
C ASP A 10 8.11 4.07 0.73
N LEU A 11 7.32 3.04 0.52
CA LEU A 11 7.74 1.97 -0.39
C LEU A 11 7.94 2.50 -1.80
N ARG A 12 7.03 3.35 -2.24
CA ARG A 12 7.12 3.91 -3.57
C ARG A 12 8.35 4.80 -3.70
N ASP A 13 8.59 5.63 -2.69
CA ASP A 13 9.71 6.55 -2.71
C ASP A 13 11.05 5.84 -2.67
N SER A 14 11.12 4.74 -1.94
CA SER A 14 12.36 4.00 -1.83
C SER A 14 12.76 3.35 -3.16
N GLY A 15 11.75 3.01 -3.97
CA GLY A 15 11.99 2.39 -5.25
C GLY A 15 12.64 1.03 -5.17
N SER A 16 12.69 0.45 -3.98
CA SER A 16 13.43 -0.79 -3.77
C SER A 16 12.59 -2.04 -4.06
N ILE A 17 11.28 -1.89 -4.23
CA ILE A 17 10.42 -3.02 -4.53
C ILE A 17 9.44 -2.68 -5.64
N ASN A 18 8.95 -3.73 -6.28
CA ASN A 18 7.89 -3.61 -7.26
C ASN A 18 6.58 -3.33 -6.53
N MET A 19 5.81 -2.34 -6.99
CA MET A 19 4.55 -2.00 -6.35
C MET A 19 3.55 -3.15 -6.34
N MET A 20 3.72 -4.12 -7.21
CA MET A 20 2.86 -5.30 -7.19
C MET A 20 3.06 -6.13 -5.93
N GLY A 21 4.18 -5.96 -5.26
CA GLY A 21 4.43 -6.64 -4.00
C GLY A 21 3.97 -5.87 -2.78
N ALA A 22 3.39 -4.68 -2.97
CA ALA A 22 2.97 -3.85 -1.86
C ALA A 22 1.95 -4.51 -0.92
N PRO A 23 0.92 -5.22 -1.44
CA PRO A 23 -0.01 -5.89 -0.53
C PRO A 23 0.66 -6.91 0.38
N ARG A 24 1.64 -7.63 -0.14
CA ARG A 24 2.39 -8.59 0.66
C ARG A 24 3.18 -7.88 1.75
N GLU A 25 3.76 -6.73 1.42
CA GLU A 25 4.49 -5.94 2.40
C GLU A 25 3.56 -5.44 3.50
N LEU A 26 2.35 -5.03 3.14
CA LEU A 26 1.35 -4.61 4.10
C LEU A 26 1.01 -5.75 5.06
N GLN A 27 0.83 -6.95 4.54
CA GLN A 27 0.54 -8.11 5.38
C GLN A 27 1.64 -8.33 6.40
N SER A 28 2.87 -8.25 5.95
CA SER A 28 4.02 -8.50 6.81
C SER A 28 4.20 -7.39 7.84
N ALA A 29 4.03 -6.15 7.42
CA ALA A 29 4.30 -5.01 8.30
C ALA A 29 3.21 -4.81 9.35
N PHE A 30 1.95 -5.04 9.00
CA PHE A 30 0.82 -4.73 9.88
C PHE A 30 0.01 -5.95 10.29
N GLY A 31 0.39 -7.13 9.84
CA GLY A 31 -0.33 -8.35 10.19
C GLY A 31 -1.72 -8.42 9.58
N LEU A 32 -1.87 -7.85 8.39
CA LEU A 32 -3.17 -7.84 7.73
C LEU A 32 -3.44 -9.14 6.99
N ASP A 33 -4.73 -9.42 6.80
CA ASP A 33 -5.16 -10.49 5.93
C ASP A 33 -4.87 -10.12 4.49
N ARG A 34 -4.82 -11.14 3.63
CA ARG A 34 -4.63 -10.93 2.22
C ARG A 34 -5.70 -9.99 1.65
N ALA A 35 -6.96 -10.22 2.04
CA ALA A 35 -8.07 -9.41 1.55
C ALA A 35 -7.95 -7.97 2.04
N GLU A 36 -7.59 -7.80 3.31
CA GLU A 36 -7.43 -6.45 3.86
C GLU A 36 -6.31 -5.69 3.19
N ALA A 37 -5.19 -6.37 2.96
CA ALA A 37 -4.05 -5.73 2.33
C ALA A 37 -4.40 -5.27 0.92
N ARG A 38 -5.13 -6.10 0.19
CA ARG A 38 -5.57 -5.74 -1.16
C ARG A 38 -6.51 -4.55 -1.14
N GLU A 39 -7.41 -4.52 -0.16
CA GLU A 39 -8.36 -3.42 -0.05
C GLU A 39 -7.64 -2.11 0.26
N VAL A 40 -6.70 -2.15 1.18
CA VAL A 40 -5.92 -0.96 1.51
C VAL A 40 -5.16 -0.46 0.30
N PHE A 41 -4.52 -1.37 -0.40
CA PHE A 41 -3.76 -1.01 -1.59
C PHE A 41 -4.66 -0.40 -2.67
N SER A 42 -5.84 -0.98 -2.85
CA SER A 42 -6.79 -0.49 -3.83
C SER A 42 -7.24 0.93 -3.49
N LYS A 43 -7.53 1.18 -2.23
CA LYS A 43 -7.96 2.51 -1.80
C LYS A 43 -6.86 3.53 -1.96
N TRP A 44 -5.64 3.12 -1.70
CA TRP A 44 -4.50 4.00 -1.89
C TRP A 44 -4.33 4.37 -3.36
N CYS A 45 -4.49 3.41 -4.25
CA CYS A 45 -4.41 3.67 -5.67
C CYS A 45 -5.50 4.64 -6.13
N GLU A 46 -6.70 4.48 -5.60
CA GLU A 46 -7.80 5.38 -5.93
C GLU A 46 -7.51 6.79 -5.44
N SER A 47 -6.91 6.90 -4.28
CA SER A 47 -6.54 8.20 -3.73
C SER A 47 -5.56 8.92 -4.64
N LEU A 48 -4.63 8.18 -5.24
CA LEU A 48 -3.68 8.77 -6.17
C LEU A 48 -4.36 9.29 -7.42
N LYS A 49 -5.40 8.59 -7.88
CA LYS A 49 -6.14 9.03 -9.06
C LYS A 49 -6.86 10.33 -8.82
N ASP A 50 -7.32 10.54 -7.61
CA ASP A 50 -8.08 11.76 -7.28
C ASP A 50 -7.22 13.01 -7.38
N ASP A 51 -5.92 12.86 -7.42
CA ASP A 51 -5.02 14.01 -7.53
C ASP A 51 -4.98 14.59 -8.95
N PHE A 52 -5.60 13.91 -9.88
CA PHE A 52 -5.70 14.40 -11.24
C PHE A 52 -7.04 15.06 -11.47
#